data_16c65fbfdb3c640d7813927ec28a1e80
#
_entry.id   16c65fbfdb3c640d7813927ec28a1e80
#
_cell.length_a   1.000
_cell.length_b   1.000
_cell.length_c   1.000
_cell.angle_alpha   90.00
_cell.angle_beta   90.00
_cell.angle_gamma   90.00
#
_symmetry.space_group_name_H-M   'P 1'
#
loop_
_entity.id
_entity.type
_entity.pdbx_description
1 polymer ?
#
loop_
_entity_poly.entity_id
_entity_poly.type
_entity_poly.pdbx_seq_one_letter_code
_entity_poly.pdbx_strand_id
1 'polypeptide(L)'
;MSIKNGVVTDGVIALIIVVAGWTPAAAQSVKHIQTTQGGIASGVWVGETYYLSGQLPSPITPADRAKGTLAVYGNMQAQAESTFGKIQSLLKEQGLGMGDVVMMRVYMAADPVENKLDFAGMNAAYAKFFGTPEQPNKPARAAVQVAALVAAGALLEVEVQAARSK
;
A
#
# COMPACT_ATOMS: atom_id res chain seq x y z
N MET A 1 27.60 -87.21 14.20
CA MET A 1 27.16 -86.41 13.05
C MET A 1 26.11 -85.47 13.61
N SER A 2 26.51 -84.25 13.89
CA SER A 2 25.66 -83.25 14.61
C SER A 2 25.13 -82.20 13.62
N ILE A 3 23.84 -82.12 13.49
CA ILE A 3 23.18 -81.13 12.65
C ILE A 3 22.89 -79.89 13.52
N LYS A 4 23.51 -78.76 13.18
CA LYS A 4 23.26 -77.47 13.86
C LYS A 4 22.03 -76.84 13.19
N ASN A 5 21.00 -76.59 13.98
CA ASN A 5 19.83 -75.78 13.57
C ASN A 5 20.24 -74.31 13.50
N GLY A 6 20.12 -73.70 12.32
CA GLY A 6 20.23 -72.28 12.12
C GLY A 6 18.93 -71.58 12.47
N VAL A 7 18.98 -70.60 13.38
CA VAL A 7 17.86 -69.72 13.69
C VAL A 7 17.82 -68.63 12.65
N VAL A 8 16.72 -68.57 11.88
CA VAL A 8 16.40 -67.48 10.96
C VAL A 8 15.66 -66.43 11.80
N THR A 9 16.28 -65.31 12.02
CA THR A 9 15.63 -64.12 12.65
C THR A 9 14.93 -63.32 11.58
N ASP A 10 13.59 -63.43 11.52
CA ASP A 10 12.75 -62.58 10.69
C ASP A 10 12.83 -61.15 11.18
N GLY A 11 13.52 -60.30 10.40
CA GLY A 11 13.58 -58.86 10.63
C GLY A 11 12.26 -58.17 10.16
N VAL A 12 11.43 -57.78 11.10
CA VAL A 12 10.24 -56.95 10.80
C VAL A 12 10.73 -55.54 10.47
N ILE A 13 10.66 -55.17 9.20
CA ILE A 13 10.87 -53.79 8.75
C ILE A 13 9.59 -53.00 9.03
N ALA A 14 9.58 -52.17 10.07
CA ALA A 14 8.47 -51.24 10.34
C ALA A 14 8.53 -50.10 9.33
N LEU A 15 7.60 -50.09 8.38
CA LEU A 15 7.42 -48.98 7.44
C LEU A 15 6.74 -47.81 8.17
N ILE A 16 7.52 -46.78 8.56
CA ILE A 16 6.97 -45.53 9.12
C ILE A 16 6.40 -44.70 7.98
N ILE A 17 5.06 -44.73 7.77
CA ILE A 17 4.37 -43.84 6.86
C ILE A 17 4.26 -42.47 7.56
N VAL A 18 5.12 -41.50 7.20
CA VAL A 18 4.95 -40.12 7.58
C VAL A 18 3.80 -39.53 6.76
N VAL A 19 2.62 -39.49 7.36
CA VAL A 19 1.47 -38.74 6.78
C VAL A 19 1.80 -37.26 6.98
N ALA A 20 2.34 -36.63 5.94
CA ALA A 20 2.43 -35.17 5.91
C ALA A 20 1.01 -34.60 5.93
N GLY A 21 0.59 -34.12 7.10
CA GLY A 21 -0.72 -33.52 7.26
C GLY A 21 -0.86 -32.29 6.37
N TRP A 22 -1.69 -32.34 5.35
CA TRP A 22 -2.14 -31.16 4.63
C TRP A 22 -2.99 -30.34 5.60
N THR A 23 -2.39 -29.30 6.20
CA THR A 23 -3.19 -28.26 6.87
C THR A 23 -3.88 -27.46 5.76
N PRO A 24 -5.21 -27.39 5.73
CA PRO A 24 -5.89 -26.53 4.76
C PRO A 24 -5.39 -25.08 4.98
N ALA A 25 -4.98 -24.44 3.90
CA ALA A 25 -4.64 -23.01 3.98
C ALA A 25 -5.88 -22.28 4.49
N ALA A 26 -5.76 -21.61 5.64
CA ALA A 26 -6.85 -20.81 6.17
C ALA A 26 -7.18 -19.72 5.15
N ALA A 27 -8.48 -19.56 4.84
CA ALA A 27 -8.93 -18.50 3.95
C ALA A 27 -8.49 -17.13 4.54
N GLN A 28 -7.91 -16.30 3.69
CA GLN A 28 -7.44 -14.97 4.12
C GLN A 28 -8.64 -14.09 4.47
N SER A 29 -8.63 -13.46 5.65
CA SER A 29 -9.71 -12.56 6.06
C SER A 29 -9.71 -11.29 5.20
N VAL A 30 -10.90 -10.82 4.81
CA VAL A 30 -11.09 -9.56 4.09
C VAL A 30 -11.94 -8.64 4.93
N LYS A 31 -11.49 -7.39 5.13
CA LYS A 31 -12.22 -6.37 5.88
C LYS A 31 -12.18 -5.04 5.13
N HIS A 32 -13.35 -4.56 4.72
CA HIS A 32 -13.50 -3.25 4.08
C HIS A 32 -13.63 -2.16 5.16
N ILE A 33 -12.86 -1.08 5.01
CA ILE A 33 -12.99 0.14 5.82
C ILE A 33 -13.89 1.09 5.05
N GLN A 34 -15.16 1.04 5.36
CA GLN A 34 -16.18 1.85 4.68
C GLN A 34 -16.11 3.31 5.13
N THR A 35 -16.39 4.21 4.20
CA THR A 35 -16.62 5.62 4.52
C THR A 35 -18.11 5.89 4.66
N THR A 36 -18.49 6.80 5.54
CA THR A 36 -19.89 7.25 5.68
C THR A 36 -20.33 8.14 4.52
N GLN A 37 -19.36 8.72 3.81
CA GLN A 37 -19.59 9.59 2.65
C GLN A 37 -18.68 9.12 1.52
N GLY A 38 -19.24 8.83 0.36
CA GLY A 38 -18.51 8.41 -0.83
C GLY A 38 -18.92 7.04 -1.35
N GLY A 39 -18.58 6.77 -2.61
CA GLY A 39 -18.94 5.54 -3.32
C GLY A 39 -17.92 4.42 -3.21
N ILE A 40 -16.79 4.63 -2.49
CA ILE A 40 -15.69 3.66 -2.35
C ILE A 40 -15.30 3.48 -0.88
N ALA A 41 -14.71 2.33 -0.55
CA ALA A 41 -14.08 2.12 0.75
C ALA A 41 -12.86 3.04 0.92
N SER A 42 -12.54 3.45 2.15
CA SER A 42 -11.26 4.12 2.44
C SER A 42 -10.09 3.20 2.14
N GLY A 43 -10.26 1.92 2.43
CA GLY A 43 -9.29 0.89 2.09
C GLY A 43 -9.81 -0.50 2.45
N VAL A 44 -9.03 -1.51 2.14
CA VAL A 44 -9.39 -2.92 2.35
C VAL A 44 -8.22 -3.66 2.96
N TRP A 45 -8.44 -4.34 4.06
CA TRP A 45 -7.55 -5.33 4.61
C TRP A 45 -7.74 -6.68 3.91
N VAL A 46 -6.66 -7.30 3.49
CA VAL A 46 -6.61 -8.69 3.01
C VAL A 46 -5.50 -9.39 3.79
N GLY A 47 -5.88 -10.17 4.78
CA GLY A 47 -4.93 -10.70 5.77
C GLY A 47 -4.18 -9.55 6.48
N GLU A 48 -2.85 -9.53 6.39
CA GLU A 48 -1.99 -8.50 6.98
C GLU A 48 -1.65 -7.35 6.01
N THR A 49 -2.25 -7.33 4.80
CA THR A 49 -2.01 -6.28 3.81
C THR A 49 -3.20 -5.33 3.75
N TYR A 50 -2.92 -4.04 3.87
CA TYR A 50 -3.90 -2.96 3.73
C TYR A 50 -3.73 -2.25 2.38
N TYR A 51 -4.80 -2.21 1.61
CA TYR A 51 -4.92 -1.51 0.34
C TYR A 51 -5.65 -0.19 0.60
N LEU A 52 -4.92 0.91 0.61
CA LEU A 52 -5.51 2.25 0.76
C LEU A 52 -5.96 2.76 -0.61
N SER A 53 -7.19 3.25 -0.69
CA SER A 53 -7.71 3.90 -1.90
C SER A 53 -6.91 5.14 -2.26
N GLY A 54 -6.91 5.51 -3.56
CA GLY A 54 -6.22 6.68 -4.08
C GLY A 54 -6.53 7.95 -3.29
N GLN A 55 -5.48 8.69 -2.94
CA GLN A 55 -5.56 9.94 -2.19
C GLN A 55 -5.14 11.11 -3.05
N LEU A 56 -6.05 12.08 -3.15
CA LEU A 56 -5.82 13.39 -3.76
C LEU A 56 -5.33 14.39 -2.70
N PRO A 57 -4.64 15.48 -3.08
CA PRO A 57 -4.27 16.53 -2.15
C PRO A 57 -5.51 17.20 -1.54
N SER A 58 -5.37 17.76 -0.35
CA SER A 58 -6.37 18.66 0.20
C SER A 58 -6.16 20.06 -0.38
N PRO A 59 -7.22 20.76 -0.80
CA PRO A 59 -7.06 22.12 -1.30
C PRO A 59 -6.63 23.07 -0.18
N ILE A 60 -5.78 24.04 -0.52
CA ILE A 60 -5.41 25.18 0.36
C ILE A 60 -6.64 26.07 0.53
N THR A 61 -7.35 26.32 -0.56
CA THR A 61 -8.63 27.03 -0.57
C THR A 61 -9.68 26.13 -1.22
N PRO A 62 -10.72 25.72 -0.48
CA PRO A 62 -11.80 24.92 -1.05
C PRO A 62 -12.54 25.66 -2.18
N ALA A 63 -13.13 24.90 -3.10
CA ALA A 63 -14.02 25.46 -4.10
C ALA A 63 -15.23 26.10 -3.43
N ASP A 64 -15.67 27.26 -3.94
CA ASP A 64 -16.92 27.89 -3.55
C ASP A 64 -17.88 27.87 -4.73
N ARG A 65 -18.81 26.91 -4.71
CA ARG A 65 -19.80 26.73 -5.79
C ARG A 65 -20.75 27.93 -5.92
N ALA A 66 -21.04 28.62 -4.82
CA ALA A 66 -21.93 29.81 -4.86
C ALA A 66 -21.28 30.99 -5.58
N LYS A 67 -19.94 31.05 -5.51
CA LYS A 67 -19.14 32.10 -6.20
C LYS A 67 -18.57 31.62 -7.53
N GLY A 68 -18.74 30.35 -7.89
CA GLY A 68 -18.15 29.76 -9.10
C GLY A 68 -16.63 29.65 -9.05
N THR A 69 -16.01 29.68 -7.86
CA THR A 69 -14.55 29.56 -7.73
C THR A 69 -14.10 28.11 -7.60
N LEU A 70 -12.98 27.79 -8.27
CA LEU A 70 -12.36 26.47 -8.18
C LEU A 70 -11.51 26.35 -6.91
N ALA A 71 -11.24 25.11 -6.50
CA ALA A 71 -10.29 24.82 -5.43
C ALA A 71 -8.87 25.19 -5.85
N VAL A 72 -8.08 25.69 -4.90
CA VAL A 72 -6.65 26.02 -5.07
C VAL A 72 -5.80 25.04 -4.28
N TYR A 73 -4.81 24.40 -4.91
CA TYR A 73 -4.01 23.35 -4.31
C TYR A 73 -2.51 23.71 -4.12
N GLY A 74 -1.98 24.70 -4.81
CA GLY A 74 -0.56 25.01 -4.85
C GLY A 74 0.21 24.18 -5.90
N ASN A 75 1.53 24.23 -5.83
CA ASN A 75 2.42 23.51 -6.76
C ASN A 75 2.49 22.01 -6.45
N MET A 76 3.15 21.24 -7.31
CA MET A 76 3.30 19.79 -7.18
C MET A 76 3.88 19.38 -5.83
N GLN A 77 4.92 20.05 -5.33
CA GLN A 77 5.53 19.71 -4.05
C GLN A 77 4.55 19.90 -2.88
N ALA A 78 3.85 21.02 -2.83
CA ALA A 78 2.85 21.30 -1.78
C ALA A 78 1.70 20.29 -1.82
N GLN A 79 1.24 19.94 -3.01
CA GLN A 79 0.20 18.93 -3.21
C GLN A 79 0.66 17.54 -2.77
N ALA A 80 1.89 17.15 -3.11
CA ALA A 80 2.47 15.87 -2.71
C ALA A 80 2.65 15.78 -1.18
N GLU A 81 3.13 16.85 -0.52
CA GLU A 81 3.23 16.91 0.93
C GLU A 81 1.86 16.75 1.61
N SER A 82 0.85 17.44 1.10
CA SER A 82 -0.55 17.30 1.56
C SER A 82 -1.06 15.86 1.41
N THR A 83 -0.81 15.23 0.26
CA THR A 83 -1.25 13.86 -0.02
C THR A 83 -0.54 12.84 0.88
N PHE A 84 0.80 12.93 1.03
CA PHE A 84 1.55 12.02 1.91
C PHE A 84 1.18 12.20 3.38
N GLY A 85 0.95 13.43 3.85
CA GLY A 85 0.46 13.68 5.20
C GLY A 85 -0.91 13.07 5.46
N LYS A 86 -1.82 13.13 4.47
CA LYS A 86 -3.12 12.45 4.54
C LYS A 86 -2.96 10.93 4.60
N ILE A 87 -2.12 10.34 3.74
CA ILE A 87 -1.82 8.91 3.74
C ILE A 87 -1.26 8.48 5.11
N GLN A 88 -0.32 9.24 5.66
CA GLN A 88 0.24 8.97 6.99
C GLN A 88 -0.84 8.94 8.08
N SER A 89 -1.78 9.88 8.06
CA SER A 89 -2.89 9.91 9.02
C SER A 89 -3.82 8.71 8.86
N LEU A 90 -4.20 8.37 7.62
CA LEU A 90 -5.08 7.24 7.33
C LEU A 90 -4.44 5.88 7.69
N LEU A 91 -3.14 5.72 7.45
CA LEU A 91 -2.38 4.54 7.88
C LEU A 91 -2.35 4.43 9.40
N LYS A 92 -2.13 5.56 10.11
CA LYS A 92 -2.11 5.60 11.57
C LYS A 92 -3.45 5.16 12.18
N GLU A 93 -4.58 5.53 11.59
CA GLU A 93 -5.92 5.06 12.01
C GLU A 93 -6.06 3.53 11.90
N GLN A 94 -5.28 2.89 11.05
CA GLN A 94 -5.25 1.44 10.86
C GLN A 94 -4.14 0.74 11.67
N GLY A 95 -3.41 1.50 12.51
CA GLY A 95 -2.28 0.98 13.30
C GLY A 95 -1.03 0.70 12.44
N LEU A 96 -0.89 1.41 11.32
CA LEU A 96 0.23 1.33 10.38
C LEU A 96 0.97 2.67 10.34
N GLY A 97 2.20 2.65 9.83
CA GLY A 97 3.02 3.83 9.57
C GLY A 97 3.51 3.89 8.13
N MET A 98 4.22 4.98 7.80
CA MET A 98 4.83 5.14 6.47
C MET A 98 5.87 4.04 6.19
N GLY A 99 6.53 3.51 7.23
CA GLY A 99 7.49 2.41 7.12
C GLY A 99 6.88 1.06 6.73
N ASP A 100 5.56 0.90 6.89
CA ASP A 100 4.82 -0.31 6.52
C ASP A 100 4.37 -0.29 5.05
N VAL A 101 4.54 0.83 4.35
CA VAL A 101 4.19 0.94 2.93
C VAL A 101 5.16 0.11 2.10
N VAL A 102 4.65 -0.90 1.39
CA VAL A 102 5.44 -1.82 0.57
C VAL A 102 5.33 -1.51 -0.92
N MET A 103 4.23 -0.90 -1.36
CA MET A 103 4.01 -0.49 -2.75
C MET A 103 3.30 0.86 -2.80
N MET A 104 3.71 1.69 -3.74
CA MET A 104 3.13 3.00 -4.03
C MET A 104 2.96 3.19 -5.53
N ARG A 105 1.81 3.72 -5.95
CA ARG A 105 1.60 4.23 -7.31
C ARG A 105 1.27 5.70 -7.24
N VAL A 106 1.95 6.49 -8.07
CA VAL A 106 1.80 7.93 -8.16
C VAL A 106 1.34 8.27 -9.57
N TYR A 107 0.14 8.77 -9.68
CA TYR A 107 -0.45 9.30 -10.91
C TYR A 107 -0.28 10.81 -10.89
N MET A 108 0.37 11.39 -11.91
CA MET A 108 0.70 12.82 -11.94
C MET A 108 0.17 13.46 -13.21
N ALA A 109 -0.42 14.64 -13.08
CA ALA A 109 -0.78 15.49 -14.21
C ALA A 109 0.23 16.63 -14.36
N ALA A 110 0.41 17.11 -15.59
CA ALA A 110 1.15 18.33 -15.84
C ALA A 110 0.41 19.53 -15.21
N ASP A 111 1.16 20.50 -14.71
CA ASP A 111 0.59 21.77 -14.30
C ASP A 111 -0.01 22.45 -15.55
N PRO A 112 -1.31 22.81 -15.54
CA PRO A 112 -1.96 23.37 -16.72
C PRO A 112 -1.49 24.78 -17.07
N VAL A 113 -0.87 25.49 -16.13
CA VAL A 113 -0.33 26.84 -16.36
C VAL A 113 1.06 26.76 -16.98
N GLU A 114 1.93 25.91 -16.41
CA GLU A 114 3.30 25.72 -16.89
C GLU A 114 3.40 24.71 -18.04
N ASN A 115 2.33 23.93 -18.27
CA ASN A 115 2.29 22.82 -19.23
C ASN A 115 3.46 21.85 -19.05
N LYS A 116 3.83 21.59 -17.79
CA LYS A 116 5.01 20.78 -17.43
C LYS A 116 4.71 19.90 -16.23
N LEU A 117 5.21 18.67 -16.29
CA LEU A 117 5.23 17.75 -15.17
C LEU A 117 6.40 18.11 -14.22
N ASP A 118 6.11 18.42 -12.96
CA ASP A 118 7.12 18.66 -11.92
C ASP A 118 7.39 17.37 -11.12
N PHE A 119 8.12 16.44 -11.73
CA PHE A 119 8.56 15.22 -11.05
C PHE A 119 9.56 15.50 -9.92
N ALA A 120 10.35 16.57 -10.02
CA ALA A 120 11.30 16.95 -8.98
C ALA A 120 10.60 17.41 -7.71
N GLY A 121 9.55 18.24 -7.82
CA GLY A 121 8.73 18.66 -6.68
C GLY A 121 8.06 17.50 -5.97
N MET A 122 7.50 16.53 -6.71
CA MET A 122 6.95 15.31 -6.12
C MET A 122 8.04 14.53 -5.34
N ASN A 123 9.23 14.35 -5.91
CA ASN A 123 10.33 13.64 -5.22
C ASN A 123 10.87 14.42 -4.00
N ALA A 124 10.89 15.75 -4.03
CA ALA A 124 11.26 16.57 -2.88
C ALA A 124 10.29 16.36 -1.70
N ALA A 125 8.99 16.29 -1.98
CA ALA A 125 7.99 15.91 -0.98
C ALA A 125 8.17 14.48 -0.48
N TYR A 126 8.34 13.52 -1.39
CA TYR A 126 8.53 12.09 -1.06
C TYR A 126 9.70 11.89 -0.08
N ALA A 127 10.82 12.59 -0.28
CA ALA A 127 12.01 12.47 0.57
C ALA A 127 11.79 12.92 2.03
N LYS A 128 10.71 13.63 2.33
CA LYS A 128 10.33 14.01 3.69
C LYS A 128 9.62 12.90 4.46
N PHE A 129 9.11 11.89 3.76
CA PHE A 129 8.31 10.81 4.34
C PHE A 129 8.98 9.44 4.25
N PHE A 130 9.91 9.25 3.30
CA PHE A 130 10.53 7.96 3.01
C PHE A 130 12.04 8.08 2.88
N GLY A 131 12.76 7.14 3.52
CA GLY A 131 14.22 7.12 3.48
C GLY A 131 14.85 8.19 4.36
N THR A 132 14.13 8.68 5.37
CA THR A 132 14.67 9.57 6.40
C THR A 132 15.40 8.75 7.48
N PRO A 133 16.26 9.35 8.31
CA PRO A 133 16.88 8.64 9.44
C PRO A 133 15.84 7.99 10.37
N GLU A 134 14.69 8.64 10.59
CA GLU A 134 13.63 8.19 11.48
C GLU A 134 12.74 7.13 10.83
N GLN A 135 12.61 7.19 9.50
CA GLN A 135 11.84 6.23 8.69
C GLN A 135 12.63 5.84 7.43
N PRO A 136 13.57 4.86 7.52
CA PRO A 136 14.51 4.53 6.45
C PRO A 136 13.89 3.70 5.32
N ASN A 137 12.73 3.05 5.54
CA ASN A 137 12.10 2.17 4.57
C ASN A 137 11.58 2.95 3.36
N LYS A 138 11.74 2.37 2.18
CA LYS A 138 11.22 2.92 0.93
C LYS A 138 10.35 1.85 0.26
N PRO A 139 9.13 2.19 -0.17
CA PRO A 139 8.29 1.25 -0.93
C PRO A 139 8.84 1.00 -2.33
N ALA A 140 8.47 -0.13 -2.92
CA ALA A 140 8.48 -0.26 -4.37
C ALA A 140 7.54 0.82 -4.95
N ARG A 141 7.96 1.54 -6.02
CA ARG A 141 7.18 2.67 -6.53
C ARG A 141 7.09 2.65 -8.05
N ALA A 142 5.88 2.86 -8.58
CA ALA A 142 5.65 3.28 -9.94
C ALA A 142 5.16 4.74 -9.94
N ALA A 143 5.63 5.56 -10.88
CA ALA A 143 5.17 6.93 -11.08
C ALA A 143 4.94 7.16 -12.56
N VAL A 144 3.75 7.62 -12.92
CA VAL A 144 3.33 7.81 -14.32
C VAL A 144 2.65 9.16 -14.50
N GLN A 145 2.82 9.74 -15.68
CA GLN A 145 2.02 10.88 -16.08
C GLN A 145 0.69 10.41 -16.65
N VAL A 146 -0.38 11.06 -16.24
CA VAL A 146 -1.73 10.89 -16.75
C VAL A 146 -2.20 12.16 -17.45
N ALA A 147 -3.22 12.06 -18.29
CA ALA A 147 -3.77 13.22 -19.01
C ALA A 147 -4.41 14.24 -18.05
N ALA A 148 -5.15 13.75 -17.05
CA ALA A 148 -5.79 14.58 -16.02
C ALA A 148 -6.19 13.70 -14.84
N LEU A 149 -6.48 14.32 -13.70
CA LEU A 149 -7.08 13.71 -12.52
C LEU A 149 -8.55 14.13 -12.37
N VAL A 150 -9.30 13.38 -11.58
CA VAL A 150 -10.75 13.64 -11.39
C VAL A 150 -11.04 14.96 -10.68
N ALA A 151 -10.11 15.46 -9.87
CA ALA A 151 -10.24 16.76 -9.20
C ALA A 151 -9.53 17.84 -10.01
N ALA A 152 -10.28 18.84 -10.48
CA ALA A 152 -9.69 19.96 -11.21
C ALA A 152 -8.68 20.71 -10.33
N GLY A 153 -7.47 20.93 -10.85
CA GLY A 153 -6.35 21.56 -10.14
C GLY A 153 -5.49 20.62 -9.30
N ALA A 154 -5.90 19.36 -9.11
CA ALA A 154 -5.01 18.35 -8.53
C ALA A 154 -3.95 17.94 -9.56
N LEU A 155 -2.69 17.86 -9.09
CA LEU A 155 -1.53 17.48 -9.92
C LEU A 155 -1.02 16.07 -9.61
N LEU A 156 -1.47 15.43 -8.53
CA LEU A 156 -1.16 14.04 -8.26
C LEU A 156 -2.28 13.33 -7.51
N GLU A 157 -2.30 12.02 -7.68
CA GLU A 157 -3.05 11.06 -6.87
C GLU A 157 -2.10 9.93 -6.47
N VAL A 158 -2.20 9.46 -5.23
CA VAL A 158 -1.32 8.41 -4.71
C VAL A 158 -2.14 7.31 -4.06
N GLU A 159 -1.91 6.07 -4.48
CA GLU A 159 -2.39 4.87 -3.80
C GLU A 159 -1.23 4.10 -3.18
N VAL A 160 -1.47 3.44 -2.04
CA VAL A 160 -0.46 2.62 -1.38
C VAL A 160 -1.01 1.28 -0.92
N GLN A 161 -0.12 0.31 -0.87
CA GLN A 161 -0.31 -0.95 -0.17
C GLN A 161 0.66 -0.96 1.00
N ALA A 162 0.15 -1.26 2.19
CA ALA A 162 0.95 -1.37 3.40
C ALA A 162 0.79 -2.77 4.00
N ALA A 163 1.85 -3.33 4.54
CA ALA A 163 1.86 -4.65 5.14
C ALA A 163 2.31 -4.55 6.59
N ARG A 164 1.54 -5.16 7.50
CA ARG A 164 1.93 -5.26 8.90
C ARG A 164 3.12 -6.21 9.01
N SER A 165 4.23 -5.73 9.57
CA SER A 165 5.35 -6.60 9.96
C SER A 165 4.95 -7.44 11.17
N LYS A 166 5.32 -8.72 11.15
CA LYS A 166 5.16 -9.62 12.31
C LYS A 166 6.23 -9.35 13.36
#